data_9c33bc348effed3eeca288d57ef07720
#
_entry.id   9c33bc348effed3eeca288d57ef07720
#
_cell.length_a   1.000
_cell.length_b   1.000
_cell.length_c   1.000
_cell.angle_alpha   90.00
_cell.angle_beta   90.00
_cell.angle_gamma   90.00
#
_symmetry.space_group_name_H-M   'P 1'
#
loop_
_entity.id
_entity.type
_entity.pdbx_description
1 polymer ?
#
loop_
_entity_poly.entity_id
_entity_poly.type
_entity_poly.pdbx_seq_one_letter_code
_entity_poly.pdbx_strand_id
1 'polypeptide(L)'
;AYPKEIADGRLLVLTRPNAGKAEALNFGVEHVNEEVFVGIDADTVIAPDAVRRLVRYFADQRVGAVAGNAKVGNRINLWTRWQALEYITSQNFERRAMDLFNVVTVVPGAIGAWRTAAVKEAGGYPVNTVAEDADLTMNLLEHRYKVIYDDRALAFTEAPATARSLMRQRFRWSFGILQAVFKHRAAARTNRAMGFFALPNILIFQILLPLVSPFIDIMFAAGVVQYLVDLHYHPATTSAASFDKLLVYFLAFLLIDFITSVLAFSLEPRHPANKGDIWLLPHVWLQRFSYRQLFSIVLFRTLKRAVEGRPFNWEKIERTARMSRQTEKITAGP
;
A
#
# COMPACT_ATOMS: atom_id res chain seq x y z
N ALA A 1 9.79 30.16 -8.84
CA ALA A 1 10.32 28.97 -9.52
C ALA A 1 10.21 29.21 -11.01
N TYR A 2 11.28 28.99 -11.75
CA TYR A 2 11.30 29.20 -13.19
C TYR A 2 11.40 27.86 -13.89
N PRO A 3 10.50 27.54 -14.87
CA PRO A 3 10.68 26.38 -15.71
C PRO A 3 11.97 26.50 -16.54
N LYS A 4 12.77 25.43 -16.58
CA LYS A 4 13.87 25.33 -17.53
C LYS A 4 13.50 24.30 -18.58
N GLU A 5 13.29 24.76 -19.79
CA GLU A 5 13.19 23.88 -20.96
C GLU A 5 14.59 23.39 -21.33
N ILE A 6 14.75 22.08 -21.50
CA ILE A 6 15.95 21.50 -22.09
C ILE A 6 15.74 21.45 -23.61
N ALA A 7 16.81 21.73 -24.35
CA ALA A 7 16.90 22.17 -25.75
C ALA A 7 16.01 21.51 -26.84
N ASP A 8 15.20 20.52 -26.54
CA ASP A 8 14.26 19.90 -27.51
C ASP A 8 12.78 19.98 -27.12
N GLY A 9 12.45 20.75 -26.07
CA GLY A 9 11.06 20.93 -25.61
C GLY A 9 10.41 19.71 -24.96
N ARG A 10 11.13 18.57 -24.84
CA ARG A 10 10.58 17.31 -24.29
C ARG A 10 10.73 17.18 -22.79
N LEU A 11 11.61 17.99 -22.17
CA LEU A 11 11.84 17.96 -20.75
C LEU A 11 11.71 19.37 -20.16
N LEU A 12 10.71 19.52 -19.27
CA LEU A 12 10.48 20.72 -18.50
C LEU A 12 10.90 20.47 -17.04
N VAL A 13 11.89 21.21 -16.55
CA VAL A 13 12.33 21.15 -15.15
C VAL A 13 11.66 22.27 -14.38
N LEU A 14 10.75 21.91 -13.46
CA LEU A 14 10.04 22.83 -12.58
C LEU A 14 10.72 22.86 -11.21
N THR A 15 11.11 24.04 -10.73
CA THR A 15 11.73 24.23 -9.41
C THR A 15 10.92 25.19 -8.56
N ARG A 16 10.74 24.89 -7.27
CA ARG A 16 10.06 25.74 -6.30
C ARG A 16 10.66 25.56 -4.91
N PRO A 17 10.48 26.51 -3.97
CA PRO A 17 10.79 26.28 -2.57
C PRO A 17 10.04 25.04 -2.04
N ASN A 18 10.67 24.29 -1.12
CA ASN A 18 10.05 23.10 -0.56
C ASN A 18 8.82 23.48 0.30
N ALA A 19 7.65 23.09 -0.16
CA ALA A 19 6.36 23.26 0.54
C ALA A 19 5.60 21.91 0.66
N GLY A 20 6.32 20.79 0.49
CA GLY A 20 5.75 19.43 0.54
C GLY A 20 5.42 18.85 -0.85
N LYS A 21 5.13 17.53 -0.85
CA LYS A 21 4.92 16.75 -2.07
C LYS A 21 3.65 17.19 -2.82
N ALA A 22 2.53 17.35 -2.12
CA ALA A 22 1.25 17.75 -2.73
C ALA A 22 1.37 19.09 -3.47
N GLU A 23 2.02 20.07 -2.86
CA GLU A 23 2.28 21.36 -3.47
C GLU A 23 3.17 21.27 -4.72
N ALA A 24 4.19 20.40 -4.69
CA ALA A 24 5.06 20.18 -5.86
C ALA A 24 4.28 19.51 -7.01
N LEU A 25 3.40 18.54 -6.68
CA LEU A 25 2.56 17.87 -7.66
C LEU A 25 1.53 18.85 -8.26
N ASN A 26 0.86 19.67 -7.45
CA ASN A 26 -0.07 20.69 -7.94
C ASN A 26 0.62 21.67 -8.90
N PHE A 27 1.81 22.13 -8.53
CA PHE A 27 2.60 22.99 -9.40
C PHE A 27 2.94 22.30 -10.74
N GLY A 28 3.23 21.00 -10.73
CA GLY A 28 3.38 20.21 -11.94
C GLY A 28 2.08 20.16 -12.78
N VAL A 29 0.94 19.86 -12.13
CA VAL A 29 -0.37 19.75 -12.80
C VAL A 29 -0.83 21.08 -13.45
N GLU A 30 -0.45 22.23 -12.88
CA GLU A 30 -0.72 23.54 -13.49
C GLU A 30 -0.06 23.71 -14.87
N HIS A 31 1.05 23.00 -15.12
CA HIS A 31 1.79 23.03 -16.39
C HIS A 31 1.39 21.90 -17.35
N VAL A 32 0.44 21.05 -16.96
CA VAL A 32 -0.07 19.96 -17.82
C VAL A 32 -1.22 20.49 -18.69
N ASN A 33 -1.04 20.40 -20.01
CA ASN A 33 -2.06 20.73 -21.01
C ASN A 33 -2.71 19.48 -21.62
N GLU A 34 -2.11 18.32 -21.43
CA GLU A 34 -2.57 17.03 -21.94
C GLU A 34 -3.83 16.56 -21.20
N GLU A 35 -4.64 15.75 -21.87
CA GLU A 35 -5.86 15.16 -21.30
C GLU A 35 -5.54 14.23 -20.12
N VAL A 36 -4.38 13.56 -20.17
CA VAL A 36 -3.93 12.56 -19.19
C VAL A 36 -2.47 12.80 -18.84
N PHE A 37 -2.14 12.71 -17.57
CA PHE A 37 -0.74 12.66 -17.11
C PHE A 37 -0.45 11.41 -16.29
N VAL A 38 0.82 11.02 -16.23
CA VAL A 38 1.30 9.91 -15.40
C VAL A 38 2.22 10.46 -14.32
N GLY A 39 1.84 10.24 -13.07
CA GLY A 39 2.65 10.55 -11.89
C GLY A 39 3.56 9.39 -11.53
N ILE A 40 4.85 9.66 -11.31
CA ILE A 40 5.85 8.66 -10.94
C ILE A 40 6.76 9.26 -9.87
N ASP A 41 6.94 8.55 -8.75
CA ASP A 41 7.88 8.96 -7.71
C ASP A 41 9.33 8.88 -8.24
N ALA A 42 10.19 9.82 -7.82
CA ALA A 42 11.56 9.96 -8.32
C ALA A 42 12.48 8.76 -8.01
N ASP A 43 12.08 7.90 -7.07
CA ASP A 43 12.78 6.65 -6.69
C ASP A 43 12.18 5.40 -7.36
N THR A 44 11.36 5.58 -8.39
CA THR A 44 10.64 4.51 -9.06
C THR A 44 11.15 4.32 -10.49
N VAL A 45 11.32 3.06 -10.88
CA VAL A 45 11.65 2.64 -12.25
C VAL A 45 10.45 1.87 -12.80
N ILE A 46 9.95 2.28 -13.96
CA ILE A 46 8.76 1.68 -14.59
C ILE A 46 9.15 0.67 -15.67
N ALA A 47 8.29 -0.34 -15.88
CA ALA A 47 8.42 -1.24 -17.02
C ALA A 47 8.18 -0.51 -18.35
N PRO A 48 8.83 -0.91 -19.45
CA PRO A 48 8.77 -0.18 -20.75
C PRO A 48 7.34 0.00 -21.31
N ASP A 49 6.43 -0.91 -20.99
CA ASP A 49 5.04 -0.88 -21.45
C ASP A 49 4.05 -0.28 -20.44
N ALA A 50 4.52 0.10 -19.25
CA ALA A 50 3.67 0.53 -18.14
C ALA A 50 2.79 1.75 -18.48
N VAL A 51 3.38 2.80 -19.06
CA VAL A 51 2.64 4.02 -19.46
C VAL A 51 1.55 3.69 -20.46
N ARG A 52 1.87 2.91 -21.52
CA ARG A 52 0.88 2.50 -22.53
C ARG A 52 -0.28 1.73 -21.91
N ARG A 53 -0.01 0.87 -20.92
CA ARG A 53 -1.04 0.11 -20.22
C ARG A 53 -1.98 1.01 -19.43
N LEU A 54 -1.45 1.99 -18.71
CA LEU A 54 -2.25 2.91 -17.92
C LEU A 54 -3.13 3.79 -18.80
N VAL A 55 -2.55 4.39 -19.84
CA VAL A 55 -3.24 5.42 -20.66
C VAL A 55 -4.41 4.85 -21.47
N ARG A 56 -4.37 3.58 -21.87
CA ARG A 56 -5.44 2.95 -22.69
C ARG A 56 -6.83 3.01 -22.06
N TYR A 57 -6.94 3.06 -20.73
CA TYR A 57 -8.23 3.08 -20.02
C TYR A 57 -8.97 4.43 -20.14
N PHE A 58 -8.26 5.51 -20.48
CA PHE A 58 -8.85 6.83 -20.59
C PHE A 58 -9.67 7.04 -21.85
N ALA A 59 -9.76 6.05 -22.74
CA ALA A 59 -10.78 6.00 -23.79
C ALA A 59 -12.23 6.04 -23.21
N ASP A 60 -12.44 5.51 -21.99
CA ASP A 60 -13.67 5.73 -21.23
C ASP A 60 -13.58 7.07 -20.47
N GLN A 61 -14.42 8.03 -20.86
CA GLN A 61 -14.44 9.37 -20.25
C GLN A 61 -14.79 9.37 -18.75
N ARG A 62 -15.38 8.29 -18.25
CA ARG A 62 -15.68 8.13 -16.82
C ARG A 62 -14.45 7.77 -15.99
N VAL A 63 -13.34 7.36 -16.60
CA VAL A 63 -12.11 7.03 -15.90
C VAL A 63 -11.39 8.31 -15.49
N GLY A 64 -11.28 8.53 -14.18
CA GLY A 64 -10.57 9.66 -13.59
C GLY A 64 -9.11 9.31 -13.23
N ALA A 65 -8.86 8.06 -12.85
CA ALA A 65 -7.50 7.61 -12.52
C ALA A 65 -7.29 6.12 -12.77
N VAL A 66 -6.02 5.73 -12.97
CA VAL A 66 -5.60 4.33 -13.13
C VAL A 66 -4.38 4.08 -12.25
N ALA A 67 -4.50 3.15 -11.31
CA ALA A 67 -3.41 2.70 -10.45
C ALA A 67 -2.60 1.61 -11.14
N GLY A 68 -1.28 1.73 -11.13
CA GLY A 68 -0.39 0.67 -11.55
C GLY A 68 0.03 -0.26 -10.39
N ASN A 69 0.75 -1.31 -10.74
CA ASN A 69 1.24 -2.34 -9.82
C ASN A 69 2.65 -1.98 -9.34
N ALA A 70 2.71 -1.41 -8.14
CA ALA A 70 3.97 -1.10 -7.49
C ALA A 70 4.61 -2.36 -6.88
N LYS A 71 5.88 -2.57 -7.15
CA LYS A 71 6.73 -3.65 -6.64
C LYS A 71 7.93 -3.10 -5.90
N VAL A 72 8.46 -3.88 -4.96
CA VAL A 72 9.73 -3.54 -4.30
C VAL A 72 10.90 -3.90 -5.19
N GLY A 73 11.68 -2.88 -5.57
CA GLY A 73 12.84 -3.01 -6.47
C GLY A 73 14.17 -3.33 -5.76
N ASN A 74 14.32 -2.96 -4.49
CA ASN A 74 15.56 -3.11 -3.71
C ASN A 74 15.50 -4.28 -2.70
N ARG A 75 15.30 -5.52 -3.14
CA ARG A 75 15.18 -6.72 -2.28
C ARG A 75 16.53 -7.16 -1.68
N ILE A 76 17.17 -6.28 -0.91
CA ILE A 76 18.55 -6.45 -0.43
C ILE A 76 18.68 -7.13 0.93
N ASN A 77 17.63 -7.13 1.74
CA ASN A 77 17.62 -7.73 3.08
C ASN A 77 16.23 -8.26 3.45
N LEU A 78 16.09 -8.78 4.68
CA LEU A 78 14.84 -9.36 5.17
C LEU A 78 13.69 -8.35 5.22
N TRP A 79 13.96 -7.10 5.64
CA TRP A 79 12.95 -6.02 5.69
C TRP A 79 12.36 -5.72 4.32
N THR A 80 13.20 -5.61 3.31
CA THR A 80 12.75 -5.32 1.94
C THR A 80 12.10 -6.52 1.26
N ARG A 81 12.49 -7.77 1.63
CA ARG A 81 11.80 -9.00 1.17
C ARG A 81 10.41 -9.12 1.80
N TRP A 82 10.26 -8.83 3.08
CA TRP A 82 8.95 -8.82 3.74
C TRP A 82 8.02 -7.75 3.17
N GLN A 83 8.53 -6.58 2.83
CA GLN A 83 7.74 -5.57 2.12
C GLN A 83 7.36 -6.01 0.71
N ALA A 84 8.25 -6.71 -0.01
CA ALA A 84 7.90 -7.28 -1.32
C ALA A 84 6.77 -8.31 -1.20
N LEU A 85 6.81 -9.17 -0.18
CA LEU A 85 5.73 -10.11 0.14
C LEU A 85 4.42 -9.37 0.45
N GLU A 86 4.46 -8.37 1.32
CA GLU A 86 3.29 -7.55 1.68
C GLU A 86 2.68 -6.85 0.45
N TYR A 87 3.50 -6.31 -0.47
CA TYR A 87 2.99 -5.66 -1.67
C TYR A 87 2.17 -6.63 -2.53
N ILE A 88 2.59 -7.90 -2.62
CA ILE A 88 1.86 -8.93 -3.36
C ILE A 88 0.60 -9.36 -2.61
N THR A 89 0.73 -9.75 -1.34
CA THR A 89 -0.32 -10.45 -0.58
C THR A 89 -1.36 -9.51 0.04
N SER A 90 -1.06 -8.22 0.14
CA SER A 90 -1.94 -7.21 0.68
C SER A 90 -2.27 -6.14 -0.37
N GLN A 91 -1.35 -5.24 -0.66
CA GLN A 91 -1.65 -4.04 -1.44
C GLN A 91 -2.16 -4.33 -2.86
N ASN A 92 -1.49 -5.22 -3.61
CA ASN A 92 -1.87 -5.54 -4.98
C ASN A 92 -3.08 -6.48 -5.03
N PHE A 93 -3.15 -7.43 -4.10
CA PHE A 93 -4.29 -8.35 -3.98
C PHE A 93 -5.57 -7.58 -3.62
N GLU A 94 -5.50 -6.68 -2.65
CA GLU A 94 -6.60 -5.82 -2.25
C GLU A 94 -7.07 -4.92 -3.39
N ARG A 95 -6.16 -4.27 -4.13
CA ARG A 95 -6.54 -3.42 -5.26
C ARG A 95 -7.28 -4.18 -6.34
N ARG A 96 -6.89 -5.44 -6.65
CA ARG A 96 -7.65 -6.30 -7.56
C ARG A 96 -9.07 -6.53 -7.09
N ALA A 97 -9.25 -6.83 -5.80
CA ALA A 97 -10.57 -7.04 -5.23
C ALA A 97 -11.42 -5.76 -5.26
N MET A 98 -10.82 -4.61 -4.90
CA MET A 98 -11.50 -3.32 -4.87
C MET A 98 -11.83 -2.78 -6.27
N ASP A 99 -11.03 -3.11 -7.28
CA ASP A 99 -11.28 -2.74 -8.68
C ASP A 99 -12.60 -3.33 -9.20
N LEU A 100 -12.95 -4.55 -8.80
CA LEU A 100 -14.22 -5.20 -9.17
C LEU A 100 -15.46 -4.38 -8.74
N PHE A 101 -15.34 -3.59 -7.68
CA PHE A 101 -16.41 -2.77 -7.13
C PHE A 101 -16.25 -1.27 -7.46
N ASN A 102 -15.25 -0.89 -8.25
CA ASN A 102 -14.87 0.49 -8.52
C ASN A 102 -14.62 1.30 -7.24
N VAL A 103 -13.86 0.73 -6.33
CA VAL A 103 -13.51 1.35 -5.03
C VAL A 103 -12.03 1.20 -4.69
N VAL A 104 -11.17 1.27 -5.69
CA VAL A 104 -9.73 1.43 -5.49
C VAL A 104 -9.48 2.76 -4.78
N THR A 105 -9.08 2.72 -3.52
CA THR A 105 -8.96 3.90 -2.65
C THR A 105 -7.61 4.59 -2.71
N VAL A 106 -6.63 3.99 -3.38
CA VAL A 106 -5.27 4.54 -3.50
C VAL A 106 -4.70 4.26 -4.88
N VAL A 107 -4.46 5.33 -5.63
CA VAL A 107 -3.58 5.32 -6.80
C VAL A 107 -2.17 5.69 -6.30
N PRO A 108 -1.21 4.73 -6.26
CA PRO A 108 0.06 4.95 -5.59
C PRO A 108 0.92 6.00 -6.31
N GLY A 109 1.58 6.88 -5.54
CA GLY A 109 2.50 7.87 -6.09
C GLY A 109 3.66 7.27 -6.90
N ALA A 110 4.00 5.99 -6.64
CA ALA A 110 5.01 5.26 -7.40
C ALA A 110 4.64 5.08 -8.88
N ILE A 111 3.34 4.89 -9.19
CA ILE A 111 2.84 4.79 -10.56
C ILE A 111 1.32 4.99 -10.59
N GLY A 112 0.87 6.05 -11.21
CA GLY A 112 -0.54 6.34 -11.42
C GLY A 112 -0.75 7.23 -12.62
N ALA A 113 -1.82 6.99 -13.38
CA ALA A 113 -2.27 7.87 -14.45
C ALA A 113 -3.56 8.58 -14.03
N TRP A 114 -3.73 9.82 -14.45
CA TRP A 114 -4.79 10.69 -14.00
C TRP A 114 -5.37 11.49 -15.18
N ARG A 115 -6.70 11.63 -15.22
CA ARG A 115 -7.36 12.57 -16.13
C ARG A 115 -7.18 13.99 -15.59
N THR A 116 -6.54 14.84 -16.36
CA THR A 116 -6.19 16.21 -15.92
C THR A 116 -7.43 17.01 -15.50
N ALA A 117 -8.52 16.92 -16.26
CA ALA A 117 -9.77 17.59 -15.93
C ALA A 117 -10.35 17.10 -14.59
N ALA A 118 -10.34 15.78 -14.33
CA ALA A 118 -10.86 15.21 -13.10
C ALA A 118 -10.05 15.64 -11.88
N VAL A 119 -8.70 15.71 -12.00
CA VAL A 119 -7.84 16.20 -10.93
C VAL A 119 -8.08 17.69 -10.66
N LYS A 120 -8.23 18.49 -11.69
CA LYS A 120 -8.54 19.93 -11.54
C LYS A 120 -9.93 20.16 -10.92
N GLU A 121 -10.95 19.38 -11.32
CA GLU A 121 -12.28 19.40 -10.74
C GLU A 121 -12.28 19.02 -9.26
N ALA A 122 -11.48 18.03 -8.87
CA ALA A 122 -11.28 17.60 -7.49
C ALA A 122 -10.49 18.63 -6.64
N GLY A 123 -9.99 19.71 -7.22
CA GLY A 123 -9.19 20.75 -6.54
C GLY A 123 -7.71 20.41 -6.42
N GLY A 124 -7.20 19.45 -7.18
CA GLY A 124 -5.80 19.03 -7.16
C GLY A 124 -5.44 18.08 -6.01
N TYR A 125 -4.14 17.90 -5.78
CA TYR A 125 -3.64 17.10 -4.65
C TYR A 125 -3.83 17.83 -3.34
N PRO A 126 -4.53 17.23 -2.34
CA PRO A 126 -4.79 17.88 -1.05
C PRO A 126 -3.50 18.13 -0.27
N VAL A 127 -3.34 19.37 0.23
CA VAL A 127 -2.15 19.76 1.01
C VAL A 127 -2.34 19.57 2.52
N ASN A 128 -3.57 19.28 2.95
CA ASN A 128 -3.94 19.15 4.36
C ASN A 128 -3.95 17.69 4.86
N THR A 129 -3.50 16.74 4.06
CA THR A 129 -3.34 15.33 4.41
C THR A 129 -1.93 14.85 4.12
N VAL A 130 -1.48 13.79 4.81
CA VAL A 130 -0.13 13.23 4.60
C VAL A 130 -0.10 12.05 3.61
N ALA A 131 -1.26 11.67 3.08
CA ALA A 131 -1.43 10.70 2.00
C ALA A 131 -2.26 11.37 0.89
N GLU A 132 -1.64 12.31 0.20
CA GLU A 132 -2.24 13.13 -0.86
C GLU A 132 -2.82 12.30 -2.00
N ASP A 133 -2.21 11.16 -2.29
CA ASP A 133 -2.61 10.21 -3.32
C ASP A 133 -3.90 9.47 -2.94
N ALA A 134 -4.01 8.99 -1.72
CA ALA A 134 -5.22 8.33 -1.22
C ALA A 134 -6.40 9.32 -1.11
N ASP A 135 -6.15 10.51 -0.60
CA ASP A 135 -7.16 11.56 -0.45
C ASP A 135 -7.71 12.00 -1.81
N LEU A 136 -6.83 12.28 -2.79
CA LEU A 136 -7.25 12.61 -4.15
C LEU A 136 -8.04 11.46 -4.79
N THR A 137 -7.59 10.20 -4.60
CA THR A 137 -8.29 9.04 -5.14
C THR A 137 -9.70 8.91 -4.57
N MET A 138 -9.87 9.08 -3.26
CA MET A 138 -11.20 9.04 -2.62
C MET A 138 -12.08 10.20 -3.09
N ASN A 139 -11.49 11.38 -3.30
CA ASN A 139 -12.21 12.54 -3.83
C ASN A 139 -12.75 12.28 -5.26
N LEU A 140 -11.96 11.65 -6.13
CA LEU A 140 -12.43 11.24 -7.46
C LEU A 140 -13.60 10.25 -7.40
N LEU A 141 -13.55 9.29 -6.45
CA LEU A 141 -14.66 8.35 -6.23
C LEU A 141 -15.94 9.07 -5.74
N GLU A 142 -15.81 10.13 -4.92
CA GLU A 142 -16.93 11.00 -4.53
C GLU A 142 -17.56 11.71 -5.73
N HIS A 143 -16.72 12.20 -6.66
CA HIS A 143 -17.17 12.81 -7.93
C HIS A 143 -17.64 11.76 -8.96
N ARG A 144 -17.76 10.48 -8.55
CA ARG A 144 -18.25 9.35 -9.36
C ARG A 144 -17.38 8.99 -10.56
N TYR A 145 -16.13 9.41 -10.57
CA TYR A 145 -15.16 8.89 -11.52
C TYR A 145 -14.84 7.43 -11.22
N LYS A 146 -14.46 6.70 -12.26
CA LYS A 146 -13.90 5.36 -12.11
C LYS A 146 -12.42 5.44 -11.78
N VAL A 147 -12.00 4.62 -10.83
CA VAL A 147 -10.60 4.40 -10.52
C VAL A 147 -10.28 2.94 -10.78
N ILE A 148 -9.42 2.67 -11.74
CA ILE A 148 -9.08 1.33 -12.24
C ILE A 148 -7.73 0.90 -11.71
N TYR A 149 -7.52 -0.41 -11.54
CA TYR A 149 -6.22 -1.00 -11.23
C TYR A 149 -5.73 -1.86 -12.40
N ASP A 150 -4.56 -1.53 -12.98
CA ASP A 150 -3.88 -2.39 -13.96
C ASP A 150 -2.71 -3.12 -13.31
N ASP A 151 -2.87 -4.40 -13.03
CA ASP A 151 -1.87 -5.27 -12.40
C ASP A 151 -0.63 -5.52 -13.26
N ARG A 152 -0.72 -5.26 -14.59
CA ARG A 152 0.37 -5.44 -15.56
C ARG A 152 1.17 -4.17 -15.81
N ALA A 153 0.69 -3.00 -15.36
CA ALA A 153 1.43 -1.75 -15.39
C ALA A 153 2.45 -1.72 -14.24
N LEU A 154 3.61 -2.37 -14.43
CA LEU A 154 4.59 -2.61 -13.38
C LEU A 154 5.48 -1.39 -13.13
N ALA A 155 5.73 -1.10 -11.85
CA ALA A 155 6.71 -0.14 -11.38
C ALA A 155 7.50 -0.71 -10.18
N PHE A 156 8.78 -0.38 -10.10
CA PHE A 156 9.69 -0.86 -9.05
C PHE A 156 10.16 0.33 -8.24
N THR A 157 9.76 0.41 -6.98
CA THR A 157 10.09 1.49 -6.06
C THR A 157 11.04 1.02 -4.97
N GLU A 158 11.75 1.94 -4.34
CA GLU A 158 12.67 1.65 -3.25
C GLU A 158 11.90 1.53 -1.93
N ALA A 159 11.96 0.36 -1.30
CA ALA A 159 11.40 0.11 0.02
C ALA A 159 12.40 0.42 1.14
N PRO A 160 11.96 0.91 2.31
CA PRO A 160 12.80 1.10 3.49
C PRO A 160 13.59 -0.16 3.87
N ALA A 161 14.90 0.00 4.04
CA ALA A 161 15.80 -1.13 4.34
C ALA A 161 15.99 -1.39 5.84
N THR A 162 15.42 -0.56 6.73
CA THR A 162 15.52 -0.70 8.19
C THR A 162 14.15 -0.67 8.86
N ALA A 163 14.02 -1.33 10.02
CA ALA A 163 12.79 -1.31 10.81
C ALA A 163 12.34 0.12 11.16
N ARG A 164 13.29 0.99 11.52
CA ARG A 164 13.00 2.37 11.91
C ARG A 164 12.42 3.19 10.74
N SER A 165 13.00 3.10 9.55
CA SER A 165 12.50 3.79 8.37
C SER A 165 11.17 3.21 7.86
N LEU A 166 11.00 1.88 7.96
CA LEU A 166 9.74 1.20 7.69
C LEU A 166 8.63 1.71 8.62
N MET A 167 8.85 1.71 9.95
CA MET A 167 7.84 2.19 10.90
C MET A 167 7.44 3.65 10.65
N ARG A 168 8.39 4.53 10.30
CA ARG A 168 8.10 5.93 9.93
C ARG A 168 7.23 6.01 8.67
N GLN A 169 7.55 5.22 7.64
CA GLN A 169 6.76 5.17 6.41
C GLN A 169 5.34 4.67 6.69
N ARG A 170 5.19 3.56 7.44
CA ARG A 170 3.88 2.98 7.77
C ARG A 170 3.04 3.88 8.66
N PHE A 171 3.66 4.55 9.61
CA PHE A 171 2.98 5.55 10.44
C PHE A 171 2.37 6.66 9.57
N ARG A 172 3.15 7.20 8.61
CA ARG A 172 2.66 8.21 7.67
C ARG A 172 1.49 7.68 6.84
N TRP A 173 1.59 6.47 6.29
CA TRP A 173 0.52 5.88 5.49
C TRP A 173 -0.74 5.64 6.31
N SER A 174 -0.62 5.01 7.47
CA SER A 174 -1.77 4.72 8.33
C SER A 174 -2.44 6.00 8.82
N PHE A 175 -1.65 7.02 9.18
CA PHE A 175 -2.19 8.31 9.62
C PHE A 175 -2.90 9.04 8.47
N GLY A 176 -2.30 9.07 7.28
CA GLY A 176 -2.89 9.70 6.11
C GLY A 176 -4.16 9.00 5.62
N ILE A 177 -4.20 7.66 5.63
CA ILE A 177 -5.41 6.90 5.33
C ILE A 177 -6.52 7.20 6.33
N LEU A 178 -6.21 7.27 7.64
CA LEU A 178 -7.21 7.68 8.64
C LEU A 178 -7.74 9.09 8.38
N GLN A 179 -6.86 10.05 8.05
CA GLN A 179 -7.28 11.41 7.70
C GLN A 179 -8.23 11.39 6.48
N ALA A 180 -7.87 10.66 5.41
CA ALA A 180 -8.69 10.55 4.22
C ALA A 180 -10.05 9.90 4.52
N VAL A 181 -10.09 8.79 5.29
CA VAL A 181 -11.34 8.14 5.71
C VAL A 181 -12.25 9.10 6.49
N PHE A 182 -11.70 9.85 7.44
CA PHE A 182 -12.49 10.82 8.21
C PHE A 182 -12.98 11.99 7.35
N LYS A 183 -12.17 12.47 6.43
CA LYS A 183 -12.51 13.54 5.50
C LYS A 183 -13.66 13.10 4.59
N HIS A 184 -13.56 11.91 3.99
CA HIS A 184 -14.51 11.36 3.03
C HIS A 184 -15.61 10.48 3.65
N ARG A 185 -15.80 10.49 4.98
CA ARG A 185 -16.81 9.65 5.65
C ARG A 185 -18.26 9.89 5.19
N ALA A 186 -18.55 11.09 4.72
CA ALA A 186 -19.88 11.42 4.21
C ALA A 186 -20.19 10.70 2.88
N ALA A 187 -19.17 10.38 2.09
CA ALA A 187 -19.29 9.61 0.85
C ALA A 187 -19.86 8.20 1.07
N ALA A 188 -19.74 7.65 2.28
CA ALA A 188 -20.41 6.38 2.64
C ALA A 188 -21.92 6.40 2.40
N ARG A 189 -22.55 7.57 2.49
CA ARG A 189 -24.01 7.75 2.31
C ARG A 189 -24.38 8.04 0.86
N THR A 190 -23.50 8.65 0.09
CA THR A 190 -23.75 9.10 -1.28
C THR A 190 -23.25 8.12 -2.34
N ASN A 191 -22.19 7.39 -2.03
CA ASN A 191 -21.61 6.34 -2.86
C ASN A 191 -21.69 4.98 -2.11
N ARG A 192 -22.65 4.14 -2.51
CA ARG A 192 -22.87 2.83 -1.88
C ARG A 192 -21.63 1.94 -1.89
N ALA A 193 -20.87 1.95 -2.96
CA ALA A 193 -19.66 1.13 -3.06
C ALA A 193 -18.59 1.59 -2.06
N MET A 194 -18.39 2.88 -1.87
CA MET A 194 -17.52 3.40 -0.81
C MET A 194 -18.02 3.00 0.59
N GLY A 195 -19.33 3.13 0.85
CA GLY A 195 -19.91 2.83 2.16
C GLY A 195 -19.89 1.36 2.53
N PHE A 196 -20.16 0.44 1.57
CA PHE A 196 -20.26 -1.00 1.85
C PHE A 196 -18.94 -1.76 1.66
N PHE A 197 -18.03 -1.29 0.82
CA PHE A 197 -16.80 -2.01 0.49
C PHE A 197 -15.55 -1.25 0.92
N ALA A 198 -15.33 -0.01 0.45
CA ALA A 198 -14.07 0.69 0.66
C ALA A 198 -13.82 1.01 2.14
N LEU A 199 -14.72 1.75 2.79
CA LEU A 199 -14.55 2.16 4.18
C LEU A 199 -14.52 0.97 5.15
N PRO A 200 -15.45 -0.01 5.08
CA PRO A 200 -15.35 -1.22 5.90
C PRO A 200 -14.08 -2.02 5.66
N ASN A 201 -13.61 -2.14 4.41
CA ASN A 201 -12.35 -2.80 4.11
C ASN A 201 -11.17 -2.13 4.83
N ILE A 202 -11.04 -0.81 4.73
CA ILE A 202 -9.99 -0.06 5.44
C ILE A 202 -10.10 -0.25 6.95
N LEU A 203 -11.30 -0.04 7.52
CA LEU A 203 -11.50 -0.10 8.97
C LEU A 203 -11.27 -1.51 9.54
N ILE A 204 -11.74 -2.55 8.86
CA ILE A 204 -11.63 -3.93 9.34
C ILE A 204 -10.25 -4.50 9.04
N PHE A 205 -9.83 -4.49 7.77
CA PHE A 205 -8.62 -5.23 7.33
C PHE A 205 -7.33 -4.43 7.51
N GLN A 206 -7.36 -3.10 7.40
CA GLN A 206 -6.14 -2.30 7.54
C GLN A 206 -5.95 -1.71 8.95
N ILE A 207 -7.01 -1.66 9.78
CA ILE A 207 -6.93 -1.10 11.13
C ILE A 207 -7.26 -2.14 12.20
N LEU A 208 -8.50 -2.67 12.23
CA LEU A 208 -8.99 -3.50 13.32
C LEU A 208 -8.23 -4.83 13.41
N LEU A 209 -8.17 -5.59 12.32
CA LEU A 209 -7.50 -6.91 12.33
C LEU A 209 -6.01 -6.84 12.67
N PRO A 210 -5.20 -5.89 12.13
CA PRO A 210 -3.83 -5.74 12.56
C PRO A 210 -3.67 -5.31 14.03
N LEU A 211 -4.62 -4.57 14.60
CA LEU A 211 -4.60 -4.22 16.03
C LEU A 211 -4.89 -5.43 16.92
N VAL A 212 -5.82 -6.29 16.51
CA VAL A 212 -6.24 -7.48 17.29
C VAL A 212 -5.27 -8.65 17.12
N SER A 213 -4.59 -8.76 15.97
CA SER A 213 -3.70 -9.89 15.64
C SER A 213 -2.67 -10.22 16.74
N PRO A 214 -1.97 -9.27 17.37
CA PRO A 214 -0.99 -9.58 18.43
C PRO A 214 -1.61 -10.24 19.66
N PHE A 215 -2.86 -9.89 19.97
CA PHE A 215 -3.55 -10.51 21.13
C PHE A 215 -3.81 -12.00 20.89
N ILE A 216 -4.13 -12.39 19.65
CA ILE A 216 -4.29 -13.80 19.28
C ILE A 216 -2.97 -14.55 19.45
N ASP A 217 -1.85 -13.96 19.00
CA ASP A 217 -0.52 -14.57 19.14
C ASP A 217 -0.09 -14.66 20.61
N ILE A 218 -0.37 -13.65 21.42
CA ILE A 218 -0.10 -13.63 22.87
C ILE A 218 -0.94 -14.68 23.58
N MET A 219 -2.23 -14.77 23.27
CA MET A 219 -3.14 -15.78 23.86
C MET A 219 -2.68 -17.20 23.52
N PHE A 220 -2.23 -17.43 22.29
CA PHE A 220 -1.68 -18.71 21.90
C PHE A 220 -0.40 -19.03 22.70
N ALA A 221 0.54 -18.09 22.78
CA ALA A 221 1.78 -18.27 23.54
C ALA A 221 1.49 -18.51 25.02
N ALA A 222 0.58 -17.75 25.63
CA ALA A 222 0.17 -17.95 27.03
C ALA A 222 -0.48 -19.31 27.24
N GLY A 223 -1.33 -19.76 26.31
CA GLY A 223 -1.96 -21.10 26.39
C GLY A 223 -0.94 -22.23 26.25
N VAL A 224 0.09 -22.06 25.42
CA VAL A 224 1.22 -23.04 25.34
C VAL A 224 1.96 -23.08 26.67
N VAL A 225 2.33 -21.94 27.23
CA VAL A 225 3.03 -21.85 28.52
C VAL A 225 2.20 -22.50 29.64
N GLN A 226 0.90 -22.14 29.73
CA GLN A 226 0.00 -22.71 30.73
C GLN A 226 -0.10 -24.23 30.59
N TYR A 227 -0.26 -24.76 29.40
CA TYR A 227 -0.31 -26.19 29.15
C TYR A 227 0.99 -26.91 29.60
N LEU A 228 2.15 -26.34 29.29
CA LEU A 228 3.43 -26.89 29.69
C LEU A 228 3.62 -26.87 31.22
N VAL A 229 3.19 -25.81 31.89
CA VAL A 229 3.20 -25.69 33.36
C VAL A 229 2.29 -26.75 33.99
N ASP A 230 1.04 -26.85 33.50
CA ASP A 230 0.07 -27.84 34.01
C ASP A 230 0.57 -29.27 33.79
N LEU A 231 1.18 -29.56 32.61
CA LEU A 231 1.76 -30.86 32.32
C LEU A 231 2.93 -31.21 33.28
N HIS A 232 3.73 -30.22 33.69
CA HIS A 232 4.85 -30.41 34.58
C HIS A 232 4.39 -30.63 36.04
N TYR A 233 3.45 -29.82 36.54
CA TYR A 233 3.03 -29.84 37.95
C TYR A 233 1.84 -30.76 38.22
N HIS A 234 0.97 -30.99 37.24
CA HIS A 234 -0.27 -31.75 37.36
C HIS A 234 -0.51 -32.75 36.22
N PRO A 235 0.48 -33.64 35.91
CA PRO A 235 0.44 -34.49 34.73
C PRO A 235 -0.80 -35.43 34.69
N ALA A 236 -1.30 -35.85 35.86
CA ALA A 236 -2.42 -36.80 35.95
C ALA A 236 -3.79 -36.15 35.66
N THR A 237 -3.91 -34.82 35.76
CA THR A 237 -5.16 -34.08 35.61
C THR A 237 -5.16 -33.16 34.38
N THR A 238 -4.01 -32.98 33.76
CA THR A 238 -3.87 -32.10 32.59
C THR A 238 -4.54 -32.71 31.37
N SER A 239 -5.57 -32.07 30.89
CA SER A 239 -6.28 -32.44 29.65
C SER A 239 -5.71 -31.69 28.46
N ALA A 240 -5.35 -32.40 27.40
CA ALA A 240 -4.94 -31.79 26.13
C ALA A 240 -6.08 -31.07 25.41
N ALA A 241 -7.34 -31.34 25.75
CA ALA A 241 -8.50 -30.87 25.00
C ALA A 241 -8.61 -29.34 24.84
N SER A 242 -8.22 -28.57 25.86
CA SER A 242 -8.24 -27.08 25.77
C SER A 242 -7.09 -26.57 24.92
N PHE A 243 -5.92 -27.19 25.05
CA PHE A 243 -4.75 -26.87 24.21
C PHE A 243 -4.99 -27.24 22.75
N ASP A 244 -5.57 -28.41 22.51
CA ASP A 244 -5.89 -28.88 21.14
C ASP A 244 -6.83 -27.93 20.43
N LYS A 245 -7.85 -27.41 21.12
CA LYS A 245 -8.76 -26.38 20.56
C LYS A 245 -8.00 -25.11 20.18
N LEU A 246 -7.15 -24.61 21.07
CA LEU A 246 -6.35 -23.41 20.83
C LEU A 246 -5.40 -23.62 19.65
N LEU A 247 -4.77 -24.79 19.59
CA LEU A 247 -3.87 -25.18 18.49
C LEU A 247 -4.63 -25.26 17.14
N VAL A 248 -5.81 -25.88 17.13
CA VAL A 248 -6.64 -25.98 15.92
C VAL A 248 -7.02 -24.58 15.42
N TYR A 249 -7.47 -23.67 16.28
CA TYR A 249 -7.79 -22.31 15.87
C TYR A 249 -6.57 -21.56 15.33
N PHE A 250 -5.42 -21.71 15.99
CA PHE A 250 -4.19 -21.08 15.54
C PHE A 250 -3.72 -21.62 14.17
N LEU A 251 -3.77 -22.96 14.00
CA LEU A 251 -3.42 -23.60 12.73
C LEU A 251 -4.40 -23.23 11.61
N ALA A 252 -5.70 -23.16 11.89
CA ALA A 252 -6.70 -22.69 10.93
C ALA A 252 -6.41 -21.27 10.48
N PHE A 253 -6.04 -20.37 11.41
CA PHE A 253 -5.67 -19.01 11.07
C PHE A 253 -4.40 -18.91 10.22
N LEU A 254 -3.38 -19.72 10.53
CA LEU A 254 -2.17 -19.84 9.71
C LEU A 254 -2.47 -20.38 8.31
N LEU A 255 -3.37 -21.36 8.22
CA LEU A 255 -3.78 -21.95 6.94
C LEU A 255 -4.52 -20.95 6.05
N ILE A 256 -5.44 -20.17 6.64
CA ILE A 256 -6.16 -19.09 5.92
C ILE A 256 -5.17 -18.07 5.37
N ASP A 257 -4.23 -17.64 6.19
CA ASP A 257 -3.19 -16.67 5.78
C ASP A 257 -2.30 -17.24 4.66
N PHE A 258 -1.93 -18.50 4.76
CA PHE A 258 -1.16 -19.19 3.71
C PHE A 258 -1.96 -19.33 2.40
N ILE A 259 -3.21 -19.80 2.47
CA ILE A 259 -4.10 -19.92 1.28
C ILE A 259 -4.27 -18.57 0.62
N THR A 260 -4.55 -17.51 1.38
CA THR A 260 -4.69 -16.15 0.87
C THR A 260 -3.40 -15.69 0.18
N SER A 261 -2.24 -15.99 0.75
CA SER A 261 -0.95 -15.67 0.15
C SER A 261 -0.74 -16.42 -1.16
N VAL A 262 -1.02 -17.74 -1.21
CA VAL A 262 -0.92 -18.55 -2.43
C VAL A 262 -1.84 -18.02 -3.52
N LEU A 263 -3.08 -17.65 -3.18
CA LEU A 263 -4.03 -17.03 -4.11
C LEU A 263 -3.48 -15.69 -4.65
N ALA A 264 -2.95 -14.83 -3.79
CA ALA A 264 -2.36 -13.57 -4.19
C ALA A 264 -1.21 -13.78 -5.18
N PHE A 265 -0.32 -14.74 -4.92
CA PHE A 265 0.77 -15.08 -5.83
C PHE A 265 0.28 -15.68 -7.16
N SER A 266 -0.78 -16.49 -7.14
CA SER A 266 -1.36 -17.10 -8.35
C SER A 266 -1.97 -16.05 -9.29
N LEU A 267 -2.46 -14.94 -8.73
CA LEU A 267 -3.05 -13.83 -9.46
C LEU A 267 -2.01 -12.83 -9.99
N GLU A 268 -0.74 -12.94 -9.55
CA GLU A 268 0.30 -12.06 -10.07
C GLU A 268 0.52 -12.28 -11.59
N PRO A 269 0.68 -11.19 -12.36
CA PRO A 269 0.84 -11.30 -13.81
C PRO A 269 2.12 -12.06 -14.14
N ARG A 270 2.04 -12.94 -15.17
CA ARG A 270 3.20 -13.67 -15.71
C ARG A 270 4.12 -12.69 -16.43
N HIS A 271 5.08 -12.14 -15.69
CA HIS A 271 6.07 -11.21 -16.21
C HIS A 271 7.49 -11.66 -15.79
N PRO A 272 8.52 -11.47 -16.60
CA PRO A 272 9.91 -11.80 -16.24
C PRO A 272 10.36 -11.22 -14.90
N ALA A 273 9.88 -10.03 -14.53
CA ALA A 273 10.13 -9.38 -13.26
C ALA A 273 9.61 -10.17 -12.04
N ASN A 274 8.56 -10.97 -12.22
CA ASN A 274 7.90 -11.73 -11.14
C ASN A 274 8.45 -13.16 -10.97
N LYS A 275 9.37 -13.61 -11.83
CA LYS A 275 9.92 -14.99 -11.79
C LYS A 275 10.52 -15.40 -10.45
N GLY A 276 11.05 -14.45 -9.68
CA GLY A 276 11.64 -14.71 -8.36
C GLY A 276 10.68 -14.55 -7.19
N ASP A 277 9.44 -14.15 -7.43
CA ASP A 277 8.51 -13.80 -6.34
C ASP A 277 8.10 -15.03 -5.52
N ILE A 278 8.01 -16.21 -6.13
CA ILE A 278 7.66 -17.48 -5.47
C ILE A 278 8.58 -17.79 -4.27
N TRP A 279 9.84 -17.37 -4.32
CA TRP A 279 10.82 -17.56 -3.24
C TRP A 279 10.54 -16.70 -2.01
N LEU A 280 9.54 -15.80 -2.07
CA LEU A 280 9.05 -15.05 -0.92
C LEU A 280 8.04 -15.85 -0.08
N LEU A 281 7.39 -16.88 -0.62
CA LEU A 281 6.37 -17.67 0.08
C LEU A 281 6.83 -18.23 1.43
N PRO A 282 8.04 -18.80 1.58
CA PRO A 282 8.50 -19.30 2.89
C PRO A 282 8.58 -18.20 3.97
N HIS A 283 8.66 -16.93 3.56
CA HIS A 283 8.72 -15.80 4.50
C HIS A 283 7.36 -15.43 5.10
N VAL A 284 6.24 -15.95 4.57
CA VAL A 284 4.87 -15.70 5.08
C VAL A 284 4.78 -16.02 6.58
N TRP A 285 5.33 -17.16 6.99
CA TRP A 285 5.31 -17.63 8.37
C TRP A 285 6.18 -16.78 9.30
N LEU A 286 7.40 -16.43 8.84
CA LEU A 286 8.32 -15.58 9.61
C LEU A 286 7.82 -14.15 9.76
N GLN A 287 7.16 -13.62 8.73
CA GLN A 287 6.58 -12.28 8.71
C GLN A 287 5.57 -12.08 9.83
N ARG A 288 4.78 -13.12 10.17
CA ARG A 288 3.75 -13.06 11.21
C ARG A 288 4.32 -12.67 12.57
N PHE A 289 5.41 -13.30 12.99
CA PHE A 289 5.92 -13.18 14.37
C PHE A 289 6.77 -11.92 14.61
N SER A 290 7.17 -11.21 13.57
CA SER A 290 8.03 -10.03 13.72
C SER A 290 7.51 -8.83 12.94
N TYR A 291 7.35 -8.96 11.63
CA TYR A 291 6.98 -7.86 10.75
C TYR A 291 5.58 -7.34 11.03
N ARG A 292 4.58 -8.22 11.17
CA ARG A 292 3.19 -7.84 11.45
C ARG A 292 3.03 -7.17 12.81
N GLN A 293 3.81 -7.58 13.80
CA GLN A 293 3.78 -6.96 15.14
C GLN A 293 4.21 -5.49 15.11
N LEU A 294 5.14 -5.12 14.21
CA LEU A 294 5.50 -3.72 14.00
C LEU A 294 4.33 -2.87 13.51
N PHE A 295 3.46 -3.44 12.67
CA PHE A 295 2.27 -2.73 12.19
C PHE A 295 1.30 -2.39 13.31
N SER A 296 1.08 -3.32 14.23
CA SER A 296 0.22 -3.08 15.40
C SER A 296 0.76 -1.94 16.26
N ILE A 297 2.09 -1.90 16.49
CA ILE A 297 2.74 -0.79 17.21
C ILE A 297 2.55 0.53 16.45
N VAL A 298 2.70 0.51 15.14
CA VAL A 298 2.48 1.69 14.29
C VAL A 298 1.04 2.17 14.39
N LEU A 299 0.06 1.26 14.27
CA LEU A 299 -1.35 1.59 14.36
C LEU A 299 -1.74 2.14 15.74
N PHE A 300 -1.24 1.55 16.83
CA PHE A 300 -1.42 2.09 18.17
C PHE A 300 -0.96 3.54 18.27
N ARG A 301 0.25 3.82 17.79
CA ARG A 301 0.81 5.18 17.75
C ARG A 301 -0.01 6.12 16.88
N THR A 302 -0.52 5.62 15.76
CA THR A 302 -1.36 6.36 14.82
C THR A 302 -2.68 6.76 15.46
N LEU A 303 -3.39 5.81 16.08
CA LEU A 303 -4.65 6.08 16.77
C LEU A 303 -4.46 7.02 17.97
N LYS A 304 -3.42 6.78 18.79
CA LYS A 304 -3.08 7.68 19.89
C LYS A 304 -2.91 9.12 19.39
N ARG A 305 -2.13 9.32 18.33
CA ARG A 305 -1.88 10.66 17.78
C ARG A 305 -3.13 11.28 17.17
N ALA A 306 -3.99 10.48 16.52
CA ALA A 306 -5.26 10.95 15.98
C ALA A 306 -6.19 11.44 17.10
N VAL A 307 -6.27 10.72 18.23
CA VAL A 307 -7.06 11.12 19.41
C VAL A 307 -6.50 12.37 20.08
N GLU A 308 -5.16 12.51 20.14
CA GLU A 308 -4.49 13.69 20.72
C GLU A 308 -4.63 14.95 19.84
N GLY A 309 -5.10 14.84 18.60
CA GLY A 309 -5.26 15.97 17.67
C GLY A 309 -3.95 16.63 17.25
N ARG A 310 -2.80 15.97 17.44
CA ARG A 310 -1.48 16.57 17.15
C ARG A 310 -1.18 16.56 15.66
N PRO A 311 -0.69 17.69 15.08
CA PRO A 311 -0.32 17.75 13.68
C PRO A 311 0.83 16.81 13.36
N PHE A 312 0.87 16.33 12.11
CA PHE A 312 1.95 15.51 11.61
C PHE A 312 3.11 16.40 11.13
N ASN A 313 4.32 16.16 11.64
CA ASN A 313 5.52 16.77 11.10
C ASN A 313 6.15 15.82 10.09
N TRP A 314 6.39 16.30 8.88
CA TRP A 314 7.01 15.53 7.81
C TRP A 314 8.50 15.26 8.15
N GLU A 315 8.85 13.98 8.32
CA GLU A 315 10.24 13.54 8.43
C GLU A 315 10.70 12.91 7.12
N LYS A 316 11.85 13.34 6.61
CA LYS A 316 12.45 12.80 5.40
C LYS A 316 12.89 11.35 5.62
N ILE A 317 12.50 10.44 4.72
CA ILE A 317 12.98 9.05 4.69
C ILE A 317 14.22 9.01 3.80
N GLU A 318 15.31 8.44 4.32
CA GLU A 318 16.53 8.23 3.55
C GLU A 318 16.29 7.21 2.44
N ARG A 319 16.76 7.53 1.24
CA ARG A 319 16.74 6.67 0.06
C ARG A 319 18.17 6.39 -0.35
N THR A 320 18.46 5.15 -0.76
CA THR A 320 19.82 4.70 -1.12
C THR A 320 20.03 4.68 -2.63
N ALA A 321 18.97 4.86 -3.41
CA ALA A 321 18.95 4.74 -4.87
C ALA A 321 19.49 3.38 -5.38
N ARG A 322 19.33 2.31 -4.57
CA ARG A 322 19.81 0.96 -4.92
C ARG A 322 18.65 0.12 -5.41
N MET A 323 18.65 -0.22 -6.67
CA MET A 323 17.77 -1.22 -7.25
C MET A 323 18.43 -2.60 -7.29
N SER A 324 17.64 -3.67 -7.25
CA SER A 324 18.19 -5.01 -7.46
C SER A 324 18.65 -5.18 -8.91
N ARG A 325 19.73 -5.95 -9.14
CA ARG A 325 20.21 -6.26 -10.49
C ARG A 325 19.13 -6.86 -11.40
N GLN A 326 18.19 -7.60 -10.83
CA GLN A 326 17.06 -8.16 -11.57
C GLN A 326 16.12 -7.06 -12.09
N THR A 327 15.82 -6.06 -11.26
CA THR A 327 14.99 -4.91 -11.64
C THR A 327 15.67 -4.09 -12.73
N GLU A 328 16.96 -3.80 -12.59
CA GLU A 328 17.74 -3.07 -13.60
C GLU A 328 17.72 -3.76 -14.97
N LYS A 329 17.90 -5.09 -15.02
CA LYS A 329 17.86 -5.85 -16.28
C LYS A 329 16.49 -5.83 -16.97
N ILE A 330 15.40 -5.82 -16.20
CA ILE A 330 14.04 -5.83 -16.73
C ILE A 330 13.66 -4.47 -17.28
N THR A 331 14.12 -3.42 -16.64
CA THR A 331 13.81 -2.03 -17.03
C THR A 331 14.72 -1.50 -18.14
N ALA A 332 15.90 -2.09 -18.33
CA ALA A 332 16.80 -1.72 -19.42
C ALA A 332 16.29 -2.15 -20.82
N GLY A 333 15.22 -2.97 -20.89
CA GLY A 333 14.71 -3.52 -22.16
C GLY A 333 15.61 -4.62 -22.75
N PRO A 334 15.18 -5.30 -23.81
CA PRO A 334 16.04 -6.20 -24.57
C PRO A 334 17.09 -5.43 -25.34
#